data_ce97a93b3708ee8e57d12f902d4a4b89
#
_entry.id   ce97a93b3708ee8e57d12f902d4a4b89
#
_cell.length_a   1.000
_cell.length_b   1.000
_cell.length_c   1.000
_cell.angle_alpha   90.00
_cell.angle_beta   90.00
_cell.angle_gamma   90.00
#
_symmetry.space_group_name_H-M   'P 1'
#
loop_
_entity.id
_entity.type
_entity.pdbx_description
1 polymer ?
#
loop_
_entity_poly.entity_id
_entity_poly.type
_entity_poly.pdbx_seq_one_letter_code
_entity_poly.pdbx_strand_id
1 'polypeptide(L)'
;DIVKISESQHDAFAALPLLHEGEPVAFYHESPNTQLDHRAQVVGQVQQYIRDHLSERLTLNDVAAVFNFSPNYLSQLFAQNSESGFVEFVTATRITAAKELMASTDLKVYEISDKVGFDSAFYFSKVFKKLEGVSPREYRRSRTPRVRASA
;
A
#
# COMPACT_ATOMS: atom_id res chain seq x y z
N ASP A 1 -9.86 25.82 29.62
CA ASP A 1 -9.17 25.46 29.72
C ASP A 1 -9.33 25.25 28.96
N ILE A 2 -9.70 25.50 29.23
CA ILE A 2 -9.03 25.26 29.04
C ILE A 2 -8.87 25.18 28.39
N VAL A 3 -9.44 25.38 28.98
CA VAL A 3 -8.51 25.26 28.73
C VAL A 3 -8.20 25.07 28.21
N LYS A 4 -8.26 25.11 28.46
CA LYS A 4 -7.45 25.05 28.28
C LYS A 4 -7.13 24.46 27.86
N ILE A 5 -7.59 24.38 27.89
CA ILE A 5 -6.87 24.01 27.85
C ILE A 5 -6.72 23.68 27.46
N SER A 6 -7.01 23.69 27.97
CA SER A 6 -6.27 23.54 28.15
C SER A 6 -6.14 23.15 27.85
N GLU A 7 -6.09 22.81 28.02
CA GLU A 7 -5.58 22.59 28.39
C GLU A 7 -5.61 21.94 28.11
N SER A 8 -5.96 22.29 28.68
CA SER A 8 -5.54 21.91 29.00
C SER A 8 -5.79 21.41 28.60
N GLN A 9 -5.64 21.05 28.78
CA GLN A 9 -5.54 20.74 29.18
C GLN A 9 -5.56 20.12 28.77
N HIS A 10 -5.54 20.38 29.30
CA HIS A 10 -5.33 20.05 29.83
C HIS A 10 -5.56 19.35 29.52
N ASP A 11 -5.62 19.58 30.06
CA ASP A 11 -5.45 19.27 30.60
C ASP A 11 -5.90 18.69 30.29
N ALA A 12 -6.17 18.86 31.12
CA ALA A 12 -6.09 18.74 31.42
C ALA A 12 -6.44 18.23 31.09
N PHE A 13 -6.15 17.87 31.23
CA PHE A 13 -6.13 17.56 31.76
C PHE A 13 -6.42 17.21 31.51
N ALA A 14 -6.88 17.74 32.53
CA ALA A 14 -6.69 17.89 33.01
C ALA A 14 -7.05 17.89 32.87
N ALA A 15 -7.39 17.84 33.53
CA ALA A 15 -7.20 18.09 33.78
C ALA A 15 -7.66 17.93 33.57
N LEU A 16 -7.54 17.38 33.17
CA LEU A 16 -7.70 17.35 33.56
C LEU A 16 -8.20 17.30 33.46
N PRO A 17 -8.69 18.02 34.31
CA PRO A 17 -8.67 18.26 34.61
C PRO A 17 -9.09 18.39 34.51
N LEU A 18 -9.41 18.47 35.15
CA LEU A 18 -9.21 18.94 35.35
C LEU A 18 -9.58 18.99 34.99
N LEU A 19 -9.80 18.91 35.21
CA LEU A 19 -9.62 19.42 35.15
C LEU A 19 -9.89 19.34 34.86
N HIS A 20 -10.09 19.30 35.04
CA HIS A 20 -9.91 19.71 34.91
C HIS A 20 -10.35 19.59 34.41
N GLU A 21 -10.68 19.68 34.71
CA GLU A 21 -11.03 19.69 34.35
C GLU A 21 -11.08 19.72 33.41
N GLY A 22 -11.21 19.62 33.13
CA GLY A 22 -11.01 19.44 32.20
C GLY A 22 -11.06 19.37 31.11
N GLU A 23 -11.06 19.55 30.82
CA GLU A 23 -11.04 19.41 29.85
C GLU A 23 -10.79 18.91 29.12
N PRO A 24 -10.85 19.00 29.07
CA PRO A 24 -10.87 18.44 28.41
C PRO A 24 -10.64 17.86 27.37
N VAL A 25 -11.09 17.26 27.08
CA VAL A 25 -11.08 16.66 25.77
C VAL A 25 -10.85 17.75 24.77
N ALA A 26 -9.66 17.86 24.36
CA ALA A 26 -9.34 18.71 23.27
C ALA A 26 -10.05 18.19 22.02
N PHE A 27 -11.09 18.86 21.60
CA PHE A 27 -11.44 18.81 20.21
C PHE A 27 -10.32 19.54 19.48
N TYR A 28 -9.34 18.79 19.03
CA TYR A 28 -8.41 19.34 18.07
C TYR A 28 -9.20 19.59 16.80
N HIS A 29 -9.48 20.86 16.54
CA HIS A 29 -9.77 21.26 15.19
C HIS A 29 -8.46 21.09 14.40
N GLU A 30 -8.19 19.87 13.98
CA GLU A 30 -7.17 19.70 12.98
C GLU A 30 -7.64 20.48 11.77
N SER A 31 -6.76 21.32 11.26
CA SER A 31 -7.04 22.00 10.02
C SER A 31 -7.30 20.92 8.94
N PRO A 32 -8.16 21.17 7.98
CA PRO A 32 -8.44 20.19 6.91
C PRO A 32 -7.16 19.66 6.27
N ASN A 33 -6.12 20.47 6.24
CA ASN A 33 -4.84 20.09 5.67
C ASN A 33 -4.15 19.00 6.50
N THR A 34 -4.19 19.11 7.82
CA THR A 34 -3.59 18.12 8.71
C THR A 34 -4.25 16.75 8.59
N GLN A 35 -5.56 16.71 8.37
CA GLN A 35 -6.28 15.46 8.17
C GLN A 35 -5.96 14.81 6.84
N LEU A 36 -5.79 15.61 5.80
CA LEU A 36 -5.38 15.09 4.48
C LEU A 36 -3.98 14.49 4.56
N ASP A 37 -3.07 15.19 5.22
CA ASP A 37 -1.70 14.71 5.40
C ASP A 37 -1.68 13.40 6.19
N HIS A 38 -2.50 13.29 7.23
CA HIS A 38 -2.58 12.07 8.03
C HIS A 38 -3.11 10.89 7.21
N ARG A 39 -4.16 11.11 6.41
CA ARG A 39 -4.73 10.05 5.57
C ARG A 39 -3.73 9.58 4.52
N ALA A 40 -3.03 10.50 3.89
CA ALA A 40 -1.99 10.18 2.93
C ALA A 40 -0.87 9.36 3.59
N GLN A 41 -0.50 9.71 4.80
CA GLN A 41 0.49 8.99 5.60
C GLN A 41 0.06 7.54 5.86
N VAL A 42 -1.19 7.36 6.28
CA VAL A 42 -1.75 6.03 6.54
C VAL A 42 -1.76 5.20 5.26
N VAL A 43 -2.17 5.77 4.14
CA VAL A 43 -2.15 5.07 2.85
C VAL A 43 -0.72 4.68 2.49
N GLY A 44 0.26 5.56 2.72
CA GLY A 44 1.67 5.24 2.51
C GLY A 44 2.14 4.05 3.33
N GLN A 45 1.71 3.96 4.60
CA GLN A 45 2.04 2.82 5.47
C GLN A 45 1.41 1.53 4.96
N VAL A 46 0.15 1.59 4.52
CA VAL A 46 -0.52 0.42 3.93
C VAL A 46 0.19 -0.01 2.65
N GLN A 47 0.56 0.94 1.80
CA GLN A 47 1.29 0.64 0.58
C GLN A 47 2.64 -0.01 0.86
N GLN A 48 3.34 0.44 1.89
CA GLN A 48 4.61 -0.17 2.29
C GLN A 48 4.39 -1.59 2.81
N TYR A 49 3.39 -1.78 3.64
CA TYR A 49 3.02 -3.13 4.12
C TYR A 49 2.75 -4.08 2.94
N ILE A 50 2.03 -3.61 1.93
CA ILE A 50 1.76 -4.41 0.74
C ILE A 50 3.06 -4.80 0.04
N ARG A 51 3.99 -3.86 -0.12
CA ARG A 51 5.28 -4.15 -0.78
C ARG A 51 6.08 -5.20 -0.02
N ASP A 52 6.04 -5.16 1.29
CA ASP A 52 6.81 -6.06 2.14
C ASP A 52 6.23 -7.47 2.21
N HIS A 53 4.94 -7.63 1.85
CA HIS A 53 4.21 -8.88 1.99
C HIS A 53 3.63 -9.39 0.66
N LEU A 54 4.27 -9.04 -0.47
CA LEU A 54 3.73 -9.33 -1.82
C LEU A 54 3.50 -10.81 -2.07
N SER A 55 4.35 -11.69 -1.52
CA SER A 55 4.24 -13.13 -1.73
C SER A 55 3.10 -13.74 -0.91
N GLU A 56 2.54 -12.99 0.02
CA GLU A 56 1.48 -13.48 0.89
C GLU A 56 0.11 -13.19 0.30
N ARG A 57 -0.90 -13.80 0.91
CA ARG A 57 -2.27 -13.52 0.52
C ARG A 57 -2.66 -12.13 1.03
N LEU A 58 -2.86 -11.21 0.11
CA LEU A 58 -3.19 -9.83 0.41
C LEU A 58 -4.62 -9.54 -0.02
N THR A 59 -5.59 -9.79 0.88
CA THR A 59 -6.95 -9.35 0.65
C THR A 59 -7.19 -8.02 1.37
N LEU A 60 -8.19 -7.28 0.90
CA LEU A 60 -8.60 -6.05 1.56
C LEU A 60 -8.93 -6.29 3.04
N ASN A 61 -9.59 -7.42 3.34
CA ASN A 61 -9.97 -7.77 4.72
C ASN A 61 -8.74 -8.02 5.58
N ASP A 62 -7.77 -8.76 5.07
CA ASP A 62 -6.57 -9.10 5.83
C ASP A 62 -5.75 -7.86 6.16
N VAL A 63 -5.55 -6.99 5.18
CA VAL A 63 -4.78 -5.76 5.38
C VAL A 63 -5.54 -4.79 6.30
N ALA A 64 -6.84 -4.66 6.12
CA ALA A 64 -7.65 -3.81 7.00
C ALA A 64 -7.54 -4.27 8.46
N ALA A 65 -7.54 -5.60 8.70
CA ALA A 65 -7.40 -6.13 10.04
C ALA A 65 -6.05 -5.77 10.67
N VAL A 66 -4.97 -5.81 9.90
CA VAL A 66 -3.64 -5.44 10.40
C VAL A 66 -3.61 -4.00 10.90
N PHE A 67 -4.31 -3.09 10.23
CA PHE A 67 -4.33 -1.68 10.58
C PHE A 67 -5.51 -1.29 11.46
N ASN A 68 -6.29 -2.26 11.93
CA ASN A 68 -7.49 -2.02 12.75
C ASN A 68 -8.53 -1.14 12.04
N PHE A 69 -8.67 -1.32 10.74
CA PHE A 69 -9.68 -0.63 9.94
C PHE A 69 -10.78 -1.60 9.50
N SER A 70 -11.97 -1.07 9.25
CA SER A 70 -12.96 -1.85 8.51
C SER A 70 -12.53 -1.91 7.03
N PRO A 71 -12.85 -3.02 6.34
CA PRO A 71 -12.53 -3.11 4.90
C PRO A 71 -13.11 -1.97 4.09
N ASN A 72 -14.33 -1.55 4.41
CA ASN A 72 -14.97 -0.45 3.72
C ASN A 72 -14.22 0.88 3.91
N TYR A 73 -13.78 1.14 5.13
CA TYR A 73 -12.99 2.34 5.41
C TYR A 73 -11.67 2.33 4.65
N LEU A 74 -10.95 1.21 4.67
CA LEU A 74 -9.68 1.09 3.96
C LEU A 74 -9.88 1.25 2.45
N SER A 75 -10.94 0.68 1.89
CA SER A 75 -11.26 0.80 0.47
C SER A 75 -11.49 2.26 0.08
N GLN A 76 -12.27 2.98 0.88
CA GLN A 76 -12.55 4.40 0.63
C GLN A 76 -11.29 5.25 0.79
N LEU A 77 -10.51 4.97 1.82
CA LEU A 77 -9.27 5.69 2.10
C LEU A 77 -8.30 5.55 0.91
N PHE A 78 -8.19 4.33 0.37
CA PHE A 78 -7.34 4.06 -0.79
C PHE A 78 -7.85 4.79 -2.03
N ALA A 79 -9.16 4.72 -2.30
CA ALA A 79 -9.76 5.37 -3.47
C ALA A 79 -9.59 6.89 -3.44
N GLN A 80 -9.57 7.50 -2.27
CA GLN A 80 -9.48 8.94 -2.11
C GLN A 80 -8.05 9.48 -2.08
N ASN A 81 -7.08 8.64 -1.71
CA ASN A 81 -5.73 9.10 -1.45
C ASN A 81 -4.66 8.38 -2.27
N SER A 82 -5.09 7.62 -3.28
CA SER A 82 -4.19 6.90 -4.18
C SER A 82 -4.78 6.98 -5.59
N GLU A 83 -3.92 6.83 -6.58
CA GLU A 83 -4.35 6.90 -7.99
C GLU A 83 -5.19 5.71 -8.41
N SER A 84 -5.15 4.64 -7.62
CA SER A 84 -5.85 3.40 -7.95
C SER A 84 -6.47 2.79 -6.71
N GLY A 85 -7.43 1.89 -6.90
CA GLY A 85 -8.02 1.15 -5.80
C GLY A 85 -7.02 0.16 -5.19
N PHE A 86 -7.42 -0.45 -4.08
CA PHE A 86 -6.57 -1.39 -3.34
C PHE A 86 -6.13 -2.57 -4.22
N VAL A 87 -7.08 -3.20 -4.93
CA VAL A 87 -6.78 -4.39 -5.75
C VAL A 87 -5.85 -4.04 -6.89
N GLU A 88 -6.11 -2.92 -7.56
CA GLU A 88 -5.27 -2.44 -8.65
C GLU A 88 -3.85 -2.13 -8.15
N PHE A 89 -3.74 -1.52 -6.97
CA PHE A 89 -2.43 -1.22 -6.39
C PHE A 89 -1.63 -2.49 -6.10
N VAL A 90 -2.27 -3.48 -5.46
CA VAL A 90 -1.60 -4.77 -5.17
C VAL A 90 -1.14 -5.42 -6.46
N THR A 91 -2.01 -5.47 -7.47
CA THR A 91 -1.70 -6.08 -8.75
C THR A 91 -0.55 -5.38 -9.46
N ALA A 92 -0.59 -4.05 -9.55
CA ALA A 92 0.47 -3.27 -10.19
C ALA A 92 1.80 -3.43 -9.47
N THR A 93 1.77 -3.47 -8.14
CA THR A 93 2.98 -3.66 -7.33
C THR A 93 3.60 -5.03 -7.57
N ARG A 94 2.77 -6.08 -7.66
CA ARG A 94 3.23 -7.43 -7.98
C ARG A 94 3.86 -7.49 -9.37
N ILE A 95 3.26 -6.83 -10.36
CA ILE A 95 3.81 -6.78 -11.72
C ILE A 95 5.14 -6.03 -11.75
N THR A 96 5.25 -4.92 -11.02
CA THR A 96 6.50 -4.18 -10.92
C THR A 96 7.61 -5.05 -10.31
N ALA A 97 7.32 -5.74 -9.21
CA ALA A 97 8.28 -6.66 -8.59
C ALA A 97 8.66 -7.80 -9.54
N ALA A 98 7.71 -8.32 -10.32
CA ALA A 98 8.00 -9.34 -11.31
C ALA A 98 8.96 -8.82 -12.37
N LYS A 99 8.80 -7.60 -12.85
CA LYS A 99 9.71 -7.00 -13.83
C LYS A 99 11.13 -6.88 -13.27
N GLU A 100 11.26 -6.53 -11.99
CA GLU A 100 12.56 -6.45 -11.34
C GLU A 100 13.21 -7.82 -11.25
N LEU A 101 12.45 -8.86 -10.88
CA LEU A 101 12.97 -10.22 -10.84
C LEU A 101 13.38 -10.73 -12.23
N MET A 102 12.64 -10.36 -13.27
CA MET A 102 13.00 -10.71 -14.64
C MET A 102 14.31 -10.06 -15.08
N ALA A 103 14.58 -8.85 -14.60
CA ALA A 103 15.79 -8.11 -14.96
C ALA A 103 17.01 -8.57 -14.16
N SER A 104 16.81 -9.04 -12.93
CA SER A 104 17.92 -9.33 -12.00
C SER A 104 18.17 -10.82 -11.78
N THR A 105 17.30 -11.71 -12.28
CA THR A 105 17.42 -13.15 -12.05
C THR A 105 17.11 -13.94 -13.31
N ASP A 106 17.51 -15.21 -13.30
CA ASP A 106 17.16 -16.16 -14.38
C ASP A 106 15.96 -17.03 -14.00
N LEU A 107 15.21 -16.65 -12.99
CA LEU A 107 14.03 -17.39 -12.55
C LEU A 107 13.03 -17.57 -13.70
N LYS A 108 12.41 -18.73 -13.74
CA LYS A 108 11.38 -19.01 -14.75
C LYS A 108 10.11 -18.22 -14.44
N VAL A 109 9.28 -18.03 -15.46
CA VAL A 109 8.07 -17.23 -15.33
C VAL A 109 7.17 -17.75 -14.20
N TYR A 110 7.04 -19.08 -14.06
CA TYR A 110 6.21 -19.62 -12.99
C TYR A 110 6.81 -19.39 -11.59
N GLU A 111 8.14 -19.39 -11.48
CA GLU A 111 8.82 -19.11 -10.22
C GLU A 111 8.64 -17.64 -9.81
N ILE A 112 8.70 -16.75 -10.79
CA ILE A 112 8.46 -15.32 -10.56
C ILE A 112 7.01 -15.10 -10.14
N SER A 113 6.07 -15.72 -10.85
CA SER A 113 4.65 -15.64 -10.51
C SER A 113 4.39 -16.02 -9.05
N ASP A 114 5.01 -17.10 -8.61
CA ASP A 114 4.89 -17.61 -7.25
C ASP A 114 5.50 -16.63 -6.24
N LYS A 115 6.70 -16.13 -6.52
CA LYS A 115 7.39 -15.20 -5.62
C LYS A 115 6.67 -13.87 -5.43
N VAL A 116 5.96 -13.40 -6.44
CA VAL A 116 5.22 -12.14 -6.34
C VAL A 116 3.77 -12.33 -5.90
N GLY A 117 3.36 -13.56 -5.58
CA GLY A 117 2.09 -13.84 -4.91
C GLY A 117 0.89 -14.09 -5.80
N PHE A 118 1.09 -14.47 -7.07
CA PHE A 118 -0.01 -14.91 -7.92
C PHE A 118 -0.29 -16.40 -7.71
N ASP A 119 -1.56 -16.76 -7.68
CA ASP A 119 -1.98 -18.15 -7.46
C ASP A 119 -1.65 -19.07 -8.65
N SER A 120 -1.57 -18.52 -9.85
CA SER A 120 -1.20 -19.32 -11.02
C SER A 120 -0.39 -18.49 -12.02
N ALA A 121 0.57 -19.17 -12.66
CA ALA A 121 1.38 -18.57 -13.71
C ALA A 121 0.55 -18.17 -14.92
N PHE A 122 -0.53 -18.90 -15.17
CA PHE A 122 -1.44 -18.58 -16.27
C PHE A 122 -2.13 -17.23 -16.03
N TYR A 123 -2.70 -17.04 -14.84
CA TYR A 123 -3.34 -15.78 -14.49
C TYR A 123 -2.33 -14.63 -14.46
N PHE A 124 -1.16 -14.88 -13.88
CA PHE A 124 -0.06 -13.91 -13.88
C PHE A 124 0.27 -13.44 -15.30
N SER A 125 0.42 -14.38 -16.23
CA SER A 125 0.78 -14.04 -17.61
C SER A 125 -0.30 -13.20 -18.29
N LYS A 126 -1.58 -13.50 -18.01
CA LYS A 126 -2.69 -12.71 -18.55
C LYS A 126 -2.68 -11.28 -18.01
N VAL A 127 -2.51 -11.14 -16.71
CA VAL A 127 -2.47 -9.83 -16.06
C VAL A 127 -1.26 -9.04 -16.52
N PHE A 128 -0.11 -9.68 -16.59
CA PHE A 128 1.12 -9.06 -17.05
C PHE A 128 0.95 -8.50 -18.47
N LYS A 129 0.42 -9.34 -19.38
CA LYS A 129 0.21 -8.91 -20.75
C LYS A 129 -0.80 -7.76 -20.84
N LYS A 130 -1.83 -7.80 -20.01
CA LYS A 130 -2.84 -6.72 -19.98
C LYS A 130 -2.21 -5.38 -19.56
N LEU A 131 -1.31 -5.38 -18.58
CA LEU A 131 -0.72 -4.16 -18.06
C LEU A 131 0.49 -3.69 -18.84
N GLU A 132 1.31 -4.62 -19.35
CA GLU A 132 2.57 -4.29 -20.02
C GLU A 132 2.47 -4.35 -21.55
N GLY A 133 1.39 -4.89 -22.09
CA GLY A 133 1.18 -5.01 -23.53
C GLY A 133 1.87 -6.20 -24.18
N VAL A 134 2.76 -6.88 -23.46
CA VAL A 134 3.51 -8.05 -23.98
C VAL A 134 3.51 -9.14 -22.90
N SER A 135 3.75 -10.39 -23.31
CA SER A 135 3.83 -11.48 -22.36
C SER A 135 5.10 -11.39 -21.50
N PRO A 136 5.13 -12.04 -20.33
CA PRO A 136 6.34 -12.06 -19.50
C PRO A 136 7.57 -12.58 -20.25
N ARG A 137 7.39 -13.59 -21.08
CA ARG A 137 8.48 -14.17 -21.85
C ARG A 137 9.01 -13.18 -22.89
N GLU A 138 8.12 -12.48 -23.57
CA GLU A 138 8.50 -11.45 -24.54
C GLU A 138 9.19 -10.28 -23.86
N TYR A 139 8.68 -9.87 -22.71
CA TYR A 139 9.27 -8.80 -21.92
C TYR A 139 10.72 -9.12 -21.56
N ARG A 140 10.97 -10.33 -21.05
CA ARG A 140 12.33 -10.74 -20.70
C ARG A 140 13.24 -10.74 -21.95
N ARG A 141 12.74 -11.27 -23.04
CA ARG A 141 13.53 -11.38 -24.28
C ARG A 141 13.92 -10.01 -24.80
N SER A 142 13.04 -9.02 -24.68
CA SER A 142 13.34 -7.67 -25.15
C SER A 142 14.37 -6.96 -24.28
N ARG A 143 14.54 -7.36 -23.02
CA ARG A 143 15.46 -6.73 -22.10
C ARG A 143 16.80 -7.45 -21.98
N THR A 144 16.87 -8.70 -22.43
CA THR A 144 18.14 -9.40 -22.51
C THR A 144 18.93 -8.78 -23.67
N PRO A 145 20.13 -8.24 -23.41
CA PRO A 145 20.94 -7.71 -24.52
C PRO A 145 21.20 -8.87 -25.46
N ARG A 146 20.88 -8.68 -26.72
CA ARG A 146 21.31 -9.63 -27.71
C ARG A 146 22.82 -9.56 -27.76
N VAL A 147 23.46 -10.55 -27.18
CA VAL A 147 24.85 -10.77 -27.49
C VAL A 147 24.84 -11.10 -28.98
N ARG A 148 25.17 -10.14 -29.80
CA ARG A 148 25.46 -10.42 -31.18
C ARG A 148 26.67 -11.32 -31.15
N ALA A 149 26.44 -12.60 -31.50
CA ALA A 149 27.54 -13.44 -31.89
C ALA A 149 28.11 -12.76 -33.13
N SER A 150 29.14 -11.99 -32.95
CA SER A 150 29.94 -11.58 -34.09
C SER A 150 30.68 -12.82 -34.54
N ALA A 151 30.27 -13.29 -35.64
CA ALA A 151 31.01 -14.31 -36.32
C ALA A 151 32.39 -13.74 -36.72
#